data_1034ec5b211493803af8af901baf5ca5
#
_entry.id   1034ec5b211493803af8af901baf5ca5
#
_cell.length_a   1.000
_cell.length_b   1.000
_cell.length_c   1.000
_cell.angle_alpha   90.00
_cell.angle_beta   90.00
_cell.angle_gamma   90.00
#
_symmetry.space_group_name_H-M   'P 1'
#
loop_
_entity.id
_entity.type
_entity.pdbx_description
1 polymer ?
#
loop_
_entity_poly.entity_id
_entity_poly.type
_entity_poly.pdbx_seq_one_letter_code
_entity_poly.pdbx_strand_id
1 'polypeptide(L)'
;MKRLLVAVLFLLVVPAHAAHGSSPASIDAALAQGKRENKPVLIDFQAVWCYSCYFMASHVLNGKEWDDLNRKVVFYEADADKPADKAWMTKLNVHFLPTYLAIGPDGEELGRILAERPRDAFYREVSGILSGDARLSKQKADAAKGSLAAVADVLDTYQRRYAGKEGMAWFDTLPPMVRNVSDKDKRVALAKQRLLLLQAKDAKDDKGIVDAATKVLAGNIGCERPYVLDDLVGATESQAADARRALLAPQKAAYDTYLATQVFTPSPACADQRSAVLTAADLYAALGDTAGETAVLRKGIDLSREKLHGDLKSDRNLADNLRVYLVRAKATDELDTLEKQLIAAWPDDYVYNYRHGRRLVEGGKAAEGLPYLEAAAKKAYGANRITVATYQVKALRALSRDADAKKVVAATTAAEGKAFPEQVKKLQESLTTAS
;
A
#
# COMPACT_ATOMS: atom_id res chain seq x y z
N MET A 1 -13.76 61.53 -49.29
CA MET A 1 -13.66 60.93 -47.95
C MET A 1 -13.39 59.43 -48.14
N LYS A 2 -12.13 59.01 -48.04
CA LYS A 2 -11.69 57.59 -48.16
C LYS A 2 -11.63 56.98 -46.73
N ARG A 3 -12.44 56.00 -46.45
CA ARG A 3 -12.41 55.27 -45.20
C ARG A 3 -11.35 54.16 -45.29
N LEU A 4 -10.28 54.28 -44.51
CA LEU A 4 -9.29 53.21 -44.31
C LEU A 4 -9.88 52.17 -43.35
N LEU A 5 -10.01 50.95 -43.82
CA LEU A 5 -10.28 49.75 -42.98
C LEU A 5 -8.93 49.25 -42.48
N VAL A 6 -8.72 49.33 -41.15
CA VAL A 6 -7.58 48.68 -40.49
C VAL A 6 -8.05 47.28 -40.07
N ALA A 7 -7.50 46.26 -40.74
CA ALA A 7 -7.69 44.86 -40.36
C ALA A 7 -6.73 44.53 -39.21
N VAL A 8 -7.26 44.34 -38.01
CA VAL A 8 -6.48 43.85 -36.86
C VAL A 8 -6.40 42.32 -36.95
N LEU A 9 -5.22 41.84 -37.25
CA LEU A 9 -4.89 40.43 -37.25
C LEU A 9 -4.68 39.95 -35.82
N PHE A 10 -5.67 39.27 -35.24
CA PHE A 10 -5.51 38.56 -33.97
C PHE A 10 -4.66 37.29 -34.22
N LEU A 11 -3.39 37.36 -33.86
CA LEU A 11 -2.55 36.18 -33.70
C LEU A 11 -3.03 35.40 -32.45
N LEU A 12 -3.80 34.33 -32.68
CA LEU A 12 -4.10 33.32 -31.66
C LEU A 12 -2.78 32.63 -31.29
N VAL A 13 -2.15 33.06 -30.21
CA VAL A 13 -1.10 32.29 -29.56
C VAL A 13 -1.78 31.09 -28.89
N VAL A 14 -1.83 29.97 -29.58
CA VAL A 14 -2.15 28.67 -29.00
C VAL A 14 -0.98 28.32 -28.09
N PRO A 15 -1.18 28.19 -26.74
CA PRO A 15 -0.11 27.67 -25.92
C PRO A 15 0.20 26.26 -26.42
N ALA A 16 1.44 26.04 -26.82
CA ALA A 16 1.96 24.72 -27.12
C ALA A 16 1.96 23.95 -25.78
N HIS A 17 0.87 23.26 -25.49
CA HIS A 17 0.88 22.18 -24.53
C HIS A 17 1.88 21.17 -25.14
N ALA A 18 3.05 21.06 -24.49
CA ALA A 18 3.97 19.97 -24.77
C ALA A 18 3.13 18.69 -24.69
N ALA A 19 3.00 18.00 -25.81
CA ALA A 19 2.31 16.72 -25.87
C ALA A 19 3.08 15.77 -24.96
N HIS A 20 2.63 15.63 -23.70
CA HIS A 20 2.94 14.44 -22.92
C HIS A 20 2.39 13.31 -23.77
N GLY A 21 3.27 12.42 -24.26
CA GLY A 21 2.85 11.25 -25.01
C GLY A 21 1.75 10.56 -24.24
N SER A 22 0.68 10.13 -24.93
CA SER A 22 -0.44 9.42 -24.29
C SER A 22 0.11 8.30 -23.41
N SER A 23 -0.29 8.26 -22.15
CA SER A 23 0.10 7.18 -21.23
C SER A 23 -0.16 5.83 -21.89
N PRO A 24 0.76 4.84 -21.75
CA PRO A 24 0.56 3.51 -22.33
C PRO A 24 -0.76 2.91 -21.90
N ALA A 25 -1.41 2.14 -22.78
CA ALA A 25 -2.71 1.54 -22.48
C ALA A 25 -2.61 0.28 -21.59
N SER A 26 -1.42 -0.28 -21.43
CA SER A 26 -1.14 -1.48 -20.61
C SER A 26 0.34 -1.56 -20.25
N ILE A 27 0.67 -2.44 -19.30
CA ILE A 27 2.07 -2.76 -18.95
C ILE A 27 2.82 -3.30 -20.18
N ASP A 28 2.21 -4.17 -20.98
CA ASP A 28 2.84 -4.67 -22.21
C ASP A 28 3.15 -3.53 -23.21
N ALA A 29 2.22 -2.59 -23.36
CA ALA A 29 2.43 -1.41 -24.21
C ALA A 29 3.55 -0.51 -23.66
N ALA A 30 3.61 -0.32 -22.35
CA ALA A 30 4.68 0.43 -21.67
C ALA A 30 6.05 -0.23 -21.88
N LEU A 31 6.15 -1.54 -21.70
CA LEU A 31 7.39 -2.29 -21.94
C LEU A 31 7.84 -2.23 -23.39
N ALA A 32 6.91 -2.37 -24.35
CA ALA A 32 7.19 -2.24 -25.76
C ALA A 32 7.67 -0.82 -26.12
N GLN A 33 7.08 0.21 -25.50
CA GLN A 33 7.51 1.60 -25.68
C GLN A 33 8.90 1.83 -25.08
N GLY A 34 9.15 1.38 -23.85
CA GLY A 34 10.46 1.48 -23.20
C GLY A 34 11.58 0.87 -24.05
N LYS A 35 11.34 -0.31 -24.60
CA LYS A 35 12.28 -0.97 -25.52
C LYS A 35 12.55 -0.16 -26.79
N ARG A 36 11.50 0.40 -27.43
CA ARG A 36 11.66 1.23 -28.65
C ARG A 36 12.41 2.54 -28.38
N GLU A 37 12.12 3.18 -27.24
CA GLU A 37 12.72 4.47 -26.88
C GLU A 37 14.04 4.33 -26.14
N ASN A 38 14.47 3.11 -25.86
CA ASN A 38 15.63 2.80 -24.99
C ASN A 38 15.54 3.51 -23.64
N LYS A 39 14.33 3.52 -23.05
CA LYS A 39 14.05 4.10 -21.74
C LYS A 39 13.59 3.04 -20.76
N PRO A 40 13.94 3.13 -19.47
CA PRO A 40 13.33 2.30 -18.44
C PRO A 40 11.83 2.58 -18.33
N VAL A 41 11.07 1.55 -17.94
CA VAL A 41 9.65 1.66 -17.61
C VAL A 41 9.53 1.73 -16.09
N LEU A 42 8.86 2.75 -15.58
CA LEU A 42 8.48 2.87 -14.16
C LEU A 42 7.00 2.56 -14.02
N ILE A 43 6.69 1.46 -13.34
CA ILE A 43 5.32 1.02 -13.08
C ILE A 43 4.96 1.38 -11.65
N ASP A 44 3.89 2.17 -11.46
CA ASP A 44 3.27 2.45 -10.17
C ASP A 44 2.09 1.49 -9.97
N PHE A 45 2.27 0.47 -9.17
CA PHE A 45 1.17 -0.40 -8.74
C PHE A 45 0.42 0.27 -7.61
N GLN A 46 -0.82 0.65 -7.88
CA GLN A 46 -1.67 1.42 -6.99
C GLN A 46 -3.12 0.91 -7.00
N ALA A 47 -3.98 1.44 -6.15
CA ALA A 47 -5.42 1.20 -6.14
C ALA A 47 -6.19 2.44 -5.67
N VAL A 48 -7.43 2.58 -6.13
CA VAL A 48 -8.30 3.71 -5.77
C VAL A 48 -8.62 3.77 -4.26
N TRP A 49 -8.46 2.70 -3.52
CA TRP A 49 -8.67 2.62 -2.07
C TRP A 49 -7.39 2.74 -1.25
N CYS A 50 -6.23 2.90 -1.89
CA CYS A 50 -4.90 2.86 -1.25
C CYS A 50 -4.53 4.23 -0.68
N TYR A 51 -4.53 4.36 0.65
CA TYR A 51 -4.22 5.61 1.34
C TYR A 51 -2.76 6.07 1.15
N SER A 52 -1.80 5.14 1.14
CA SER A 52 -0.39 5.44 0.85
C SER A 52 -0.20 5.94 -0.59
N CYS A 53 -1.04 5.44 -1.53
CA CYS A 53 -1.03 5.94 -2.90
C CYS A 53 -1.53 7.38 -2.98
N TYR A 54 -2.52 7.78 -2.15
CA TYR A 54 -2.95 9.19 -2.05
C TYR A 54 -1.82 10.08 -1.56
N PHE A 55 -1.05 9.63 -0.55
CA PHE A 55 0.12 10.35 -0.08
C PHE A 55 1.12 10.57 -1.22
N MET A 56 1.49 9.52 -1.93
CA MET A 56 2.46 9.63 -3.02
C MET A 56 1.98 10.57 -4.11
N ALA A 57 0.71 10.48 -4.54
CA ALA A 57 0.15 11.34 -5.58
C ALA A 57 0.15 12.82 -5.18
N SER A 58 -0.21 13.15 -3.92
CA SER A 58 -0.33 14.54 -3.47
C SER A 58 0.99 15.15 -3.01
N HIS A 59 1.92 14.38 -2.48
CA HIS A 59 3.14 14.92 -1.86
C HIS A 59 4.43 14.61 -2.61
N VAL A 60 4.44 13.60 -3.49
CA VAL A 60 5.68 13.10 -4.11
C VAL A 60 5.64 13.14 -5.63
N LEU A 61 4.59 12.60 -6.26
CA LEU A 61 4.50 12.44 -7.71
C LEU A 61 3.96 13.71 -8.41
N ASN A 62 4.53 14.85 -8.08
CA ASN A 62 4.15 16.15 -8.64
C ASN A 62 5.35 17.11 -8.67
N GLY A 63 5.20 18.24 -9.37
CA GLY A 63 6.22 19.29 -9.44
C GLY A 63 7.44 18.92 -10.30
N LYS A 64 8.48 19.72 -10.19
CA LYS A 64 9.62 19.69 -11.11
C LYS A 64 10.37 18.35 -11.11
N GLU A 65 10.62 17.75 -9.97
CA GLU A 65 11.34 16.47 -9.87
C GLU A 65 10.57 15.34 -10.53
N TRP A 66 9.22 15.37 -10.39
CA TRP A 66 8.33 14.42 -11.06
C TRP A 66 8.38 14.60 -12.58
N ASP A 67 8.29 15.84 -13.06
CA ASP A 67 8.39 16.15 -14.50
C ASP A 67 9.74 15.73 -15.07
N ASP A 68 10.83 15.94 -14.30
CA ASP A 68 12.18 15.53 -14.70
C ASP A 68 12.32 14.02 -14.76
N LEU A 69 11.69 13.27 -13.85
CA LEU A 69 11.66 11.81 -13.84
C LEU A 69 10.84 11.27 -15.03
N ASN A 70 9.64 11.81 -15.27
CA ASN A 70 8.75 11.38 -16.35
C ASN A 70 9.38 11.54 -17.75
N ARG A 71 10.29 12.50 -17.93
CA ARG A 71 11.04 12.62 -19.21
C ARG A 71 12.06 11.49 -19.41
N LYS A 72 12.52 10.86 -18.34
CA LYS A 72 13.56 9.83 -18.36
C LYS A 72 13.02 8.41 -18.43
N VAL A 73 11.75 8.21 -18.12
CA VAL A 73 11.09 6.89 -18.03
C VAL A 73 9.85 6.85 -18.93
N VAL A 74 9.40 5.65 -19.25
CA VAL A 74 8.01 5.40 -19.64
C VAL A 74 7.23 5.10 -18.38
N PHE A 75 6.29 5.96 -18.01
CA PHE A 75 5.50 5.79 -16.79
C PHE A 75 4.17 5.11 -17.08
N TYR A 76 3.77 4.16 -16.21
CA TYR A 76 2.48 3.50 -16.25
C TYR A 76 1.89 3.32 -14.85
N GLU A 77 0.65 3.74 -14.66
CA GLU A 77 -0.13 3.50 -13.45
C GLU A 77 -0.92 2.19 -13.59
N ALA A 78 -0.50 1.18 -12.85
CA ALA A 78 -1.14 -0.13 -12.81
C ALA A 78 -2.17 -0.19 -11.68
N ASP A 79 -3.42 -0.47 -12.03
CA ASP A 79 -4.54 -0.56 -11.09
C ASP A 79 -4.69 -2.01 -10.60
N ALA A 80 -4.40 -2.24 -9.32
CA ALA A 80 -4.46 -3.55 -8.67
C ALA A 80 -5.84 -4.26 -8.78
N ASP A 81 -6.89 -3.50 -9.07
CA ASP A 81 -8.27 -4.00 -9.19
C ASP A 81 -8.65 -4.37 -10.63
N LYS A 82 -7.83 -3.98 -11.62
CA LYS A 82 -8.01 -4.39 -13.00
C LYS A 82 -7.41 -5.77 -13.25
N PRO A 83 -8.13 -6.70 -13.89
CA PRO A 83 -7.64 -8.07 -14.10
C PRO A 83 -6.28 -8.17 -14.82
N ALA A 84 -6.07 -7.33 -15.83
CA ALA A 84 -4.81 -7.32 -16.60
C ALA A 84 -3.61 -6.91 -15.74
N ASP A 85 -3.74 -5.83 -14.96
CA ASP A 85 -2.69 -5.31 -14.10
C ASP A 85 -2.44 -6.28 -12.92
N LYS A 86 -3.50 -6.88 -12.38
CA LYS A 86 -3.39 -7.90 -11.34
C LYS A 86 -2.61 -9.14 -11.80
N ALA A 87 -2.78 -9.55 -13.05
CA ALA A 87 -1.99 -10.65 -13.61
C ALA A 87 -0.49 -10.31 -13.62
N TRP A 88 -0.14 -9.04 -13.94
CA TRP A 88 1.22 -8.56 -13.85
C TRP A 88 1.74 -8.46 -12.41
N MET A 89 0.90 -8.02 -11.45
CA MET A 89 1.28 -8.05 -10.03
C MET A 89 1.68 -9.46 -9.60
N THR A 90 0.89 -10.48 -9.97
CA THR A 90 1.21 -11.88 -9.69
C THR A 90 2.53 -12.29 -10.34
N LYS A 91 2.72 -12.00 -11.63
CA LYS A 91 3.93 -12.33 -12.39
C LYS A 91 5.19 -11.67 -11.80
N LEU A 92 5.07 -10.42 -11.33
CA LEU A 92 6.18 -9.64 -10.78
C LEU A 92 6.30 -9.76 -9.25
N ASN A 93 5.50 -10.62 -8.63
CA ASN A 93 5.46 -10.85 -7.19
C ASN A 93 5.28 -9.54 -6.39
N VAL A 94 4.27 -8.74 -6.76
CA VAL A 94 3.90 -7.50 -6.09
C VAL A 94 2.81 -7.78 -5.07
N HIS A 95 3.12 -7.59 -3.79
CA HIS A 95 2.23 -7.88 -2.65
C HIS A 95 1.86 -6.66 -1.82
N PHE A 96 2.45 -5.49 -2.13
CA PHE A 96 2.27 -4.27 -1.36
C PHE A 96 1.93 -3.08 -2.26
N LEU A 97 1.10 -2.16 -1.79
CA LEU A 97 0.74 -0.92 -2.49
C LEU A 97 1.08 0.32 -1.64
N PRO A 98 1.64 1.37 -2.24
CA PRO A 98 2.16 1.40 -3.62
C PRO A 98 3.44 0.58 -3.77
N THR A 99 3.68 0.06 -4.97
CA THR A 99 4.98 -0.48 -5.38
C THR A 99 5.42 0.21 -6.67
N TYR A 100 6.55 0.89 -6.63
CA TYR A 100 7.20 1.48 -7.80
C TYR A 100 8.25 0.52 -8.31
N LEU A 101 8.01 -0.08 -9.48
CA LEU A 101 8.89 -1.09 -10.06
C LEU A 101 9.49 -0.56 -11.36
N ALA A 102 10.82 -0.52 -11.44
CA ALA A 102 11.53 -0.10 -12.64
C ALA A 102 12.05 -1.31 -13.41
N ILE A 103 11.75 -1.34 -14.73
CA ILE A 103 12.20 -2.37 -15.68
C ILE A 103 13.04 -1.69 -16.75
N GLY A 104 14.23 -2.23 -17.02
CA GLY A 104 15.13 -1.75 -18.06
C GLY A 104 14.59 -2.03 -19.48
N PRO A 105 15.15 -1.36 -20.52
CA PRO A 105 14.81 -1.62 -21.92
C PRO A 105 15.08 -3.05 -22.36
N ASP A 106 15.96 -3.75 -21.65
CA ASP A 106 16.31 -5.16 -21.82
C ASP A 106 15.31 -6.14 -21.15
N GLY A 107 14.33 -5.60 -20.40
CA GLY A 107 13.33 -6.37 -19.67
C GLY A 107 13.77 -6.84 -18.28
N GLU A 108 15.01 -6.55 -17.84
CA GLU A 108 15.46 -6.85 -16.49
C GLU A 108 14.88 -5.85 -15.48
N GLU A 109 14.44 -6.31 -14.31
CA GLU A 109 14.08 -5.43 -13.20
C GLU A 109 15.32 -4.70 -12.67
N LEU A 110 15.27 -3.37 -12.72
CA LEU A 110 16.32 -2.50 -12.18
C LEU A 110 16.24 -2.40 -10.65
N GLY A 111 15.04 -2.50 -10.09
CA GLY A 111 14.73 -2.45 -8.68
C GLY A 111 13.30 -2.01 -8.41
N ARG A 112 12.93 -1.97 -7.12
CA ARG A 112 11.60 -1.53 -6.67
C ARG A 112 11.63 -0.78 -5.36
N ILE A 113 10.66 0.12 -5.18
CA ILE A 113 10.38 0.85 -3.94
C ILE A 113 9.02 0.35 -3.44
N LEU A 114 8.94 -0.04 -2.18
CA LEU A 114 7.71 -0.50 -1.52
C LEU A 114 7.22 0.57 -0.56
N ALA A 115 5.91 0.75 -0.46
CA ALA A 115 5.24 1.70 0.42
C ALA A 115 5.56 3.18 0.08
N GLU A 116 4.91 4.05 0.81
CA GLU A 116 5.13 5.50 0.69
C GLU A 116 6.51 5.92 1.19
N ARG A 117 7.02 6.98 0.59
CA ARG A 117 8.31 7.58 0.92
C ARG A 117 8.17 9.09 1.03
N PRO A 118 8.87 9.76 1.94
CA PRO A 118 9.07 11.20 1.85
C PRO A 118 9.69 11.57 0.49
N ARG A 119 9.36 12.74 -0.02
CA ARG A 119 9.77 13.19 -1.37
C ARG A 119 11.25 12.98 -1.67
N ASP A 120 12.13 13.51 -0.81
CA ASP A 120 13.59 13.42 -1.03
C ASP A 120 14.09 11.97 -1.03
N ALA A 121 13.51 11.12 -0.18
CA ALA A 121 13.86 9.71 -0.12
C ALA A 121 13.46 8.98 -1.41
N PHE A 122 12.23 9.23 -1.90
CA PHE A 122 11.75 8.63 -3.15
C PHE A 122 12.64 8.96 -4.34
N TYR A 123 12.95 10.26 -4.56
CA TYR A 123 13.76 10.66 -5.71
C TYR A 123 15.21 10.20 -5.61
N ARG A 124 15.76 10.09 -4.41
CA ARG A 124 17.09 9.50 -4.20
C ARG A 124 17.08 8.00 -4.49
N GLU A 125 16.08 7.25 -3.99
CA GLU A 125 15.96 5.80 -4.23
C GLU A 125 15.72 5.50 -5.72
N VAL A 126 14.79 6.20 -6.37
CA VAL A 126 14.49 5.95 -7.79
C VAL A 126 15.67 6.30 -8.70
N SER A 127 16.44 7.35 -8.37
CA SER A 127 17.65 7.68 -9.12
C SER A 127 18.71 6.58 -9.01
N GLY A 128 18.90 6.02 -7.81
CA GLY A 128 19.79 4.87 -7.59
C GLY A 128 19.34 3.60 -8.33
N ILE A 129 18.02 3.37 -8.41
CA ILE A 129 17.48 2.24 -9.19
C ILE A 129 17.72 2.44 -10.69
N LEU A 130 17.47 3.64 -11.21
CA LEU A 130 17.63 3.94 -12.64
C LEU A 130 19.09 3.96 -13.10
N SER A 131 20.07 4.10 -12.20
CA SER A 131 21.50 3.93 -12.54
C SER A 131 21.85 2.47 -12.92
N GLY A 132 20.98 1.51 -12.55
CA GLY A 132 21.21 0.09 -12.78
C GLY A 132 22.10 -0.59 -11.74
N ASP A 133 22.57 0.13 -10.72
CA ASP A 133 23.40 -0.44 -9.64
C ASP A 133 22.62 -1.40 -8.73
N ALA A 134 21.30 -1.22 -8.67
CA ALA A 134 20.39 -2.08 -7.91
C ALA A 134 19.98 -3.37 -8.66
N ARG A 135 20.48 -3.62 -9.87
CA ARG A 135 20.18 -4.87 -10.61
C ARG A 135 20.64 -6.09 -9.84
N LEU A 136 19.74 -7.05 -9.69
CA LEU A 136 20.03 -8.28 -8.95
C LEU A 136 21.21 -9.07 -9.56
N SER A 137 21.32 -9.08 -10.89
CA SER A 137 22.43 -9.71 -11.62
C SER A 137 23.79 -9.10 -11.23
N LYS A 138 23.88 -7.77 -11.17
CA LYS A 138 25.09 -7.03 -10.74
C LYS A 138 25.42 -7.29 -9.27
N GLN A 139 24.43 -7.15 -8.39
CA GLN A 139 24.61 -7.41 -6.96
C GLN A 139 25.12 -8.83 -6.69
N LYS A 140 24.56 -9.85 -7.37
CA LYS A 140 25.03 -11.24 -7.27
C LYS A 140 26.49 -11.41 -7.74
N ALA A 141 26.86 -10.75 -8.83
CA ALA A 141 28.25 -10.81 -9.32
C ALA A 141 29.25 -10.17 -8.32
N ASP A 142 28.86 -9.10 -7.66
CA ASP A 142 29.72 -8.44 -6.65
C ASP A 142 29.75 -9.22 -5.33
N ALA A 143 28.65 -9.83 -4.93
CA ALA A 143 28.56 -10.75 -3.78
C ALA A 143 29.47 -11.98 -3.96
N ALA A 144 29.50 -12.56 -5.16
CA ALA A 144 30.37 -13.69 -5.48
C ALA A 144 31.87 -13.37 -5.35
N LYS A 145 32.24 -12.10 -5.51
CA LYS A 145 33.62 -11.58 -5.28
C LYS A 145 33.92 -11.32 -3.80
N GLY A 146 32.98 -11.58 -2.89
CA GLY A 146 33.15 -11.42 -1.45
C GLY A 146 32.70 -10.08 -0.88
N SER A 147 31.98 -9.22 -1.63
CA SER A 147 31.39 -7.99 -1.12
C SER A 147 30.24 -8.28 -0.16
N LEU A 148 30.43 -8.05 1.15
CA LEU A 148 29.39 -8.24 2.17
C LEU A 148 28.23 -7.26 1.98
N ALA A 149 28.52 -6.04 1.53
CA ALA A 149 27.48 -5.07 1.18
C ALA A 149 26.58 -5.63 0.06
N ALA A 150 27.18 -6.18 -1.00
CA ALA A 150 26.41 -6.79 -2.09
C ALA A 150 25.65 -8.04 -1.64
N VAL A 151 26.18 -8.84 -0.72
CA VAL A 151 25.43 -9.98 -0.12
C VAL A 151 24.17 -9.46 0.58
N ALA A 152 24.27 -8.43 1.41
CA ALA A 152 23.11 -7.83 2.06
C ALA A 152 22.13 -7.22 1.04
N ASP A 153 22.62 -6.52 0.02
CA ASP A 153 21.78 -5.93 -1.04
C ASP A 153 21.00 -6.98 -1.81
N VAL A 154 21.60 -8.15 -2.13
CA VAL A 154 20.88 -9.27 -2.76
C VAL A 154 19.78 -9.79 -1.87
N LEU A 155 20.04 -10.01 -0.57
CA LEU A 155 19.03 -10.48 0.38
C LEU A 155 17.90 -9.45 0.54
N ASP A 156 18.23 -8.17 0.65
CA ASP A 156 17.23 -7.08 0.69
C ASP A 156 16.42 -7.00 -0.61
N THR A 157 17.02 -7.28 -1.77
CA THR A 157 16.31 -7.36 -3.05
C THR A 157 15.32 -8.52 -3.07
N TYR A 158 15.70 -9.68 -2.55
CA TYR A 158 14.78 -10.81 -2.40
C TYR A 158 13.66 -10.51 -1.40
N GLN A 159 13.95 -9.81 -0.30
CA GLN A 159 12.95 -9.37 0.65
C GLN A 159 11.91 -8.44 0.00
N ARG A 160 12.35 -7.43 -0.75
CA ARG A 160 11.45 -6.52 -1.49
C ARG A 160 10.61 -7.25 -2.55
N ARG A 161 11.09 -8.37 -3.06
CA ARG A 161 10.36 -9.24 -4.01
C ARG A 161 9.47 -10.29 -3.33
N TYR A 162 9.38 -10.30 -2.01
CA TYR A 162 8.67 -11.34 -1.25
C TYR A 162 9.14 -12.76 -1.60
N ALA A 163 10.42 -12.92 -1.88
CA ALA A 163 11.06 -14.16 -2.32
C ALA A 163 11.99 -14.71 -1.23
N GLY A 164 11.43 -14.96 -0.04
CA GLY A 164 12.20 -15.37 1.13
C GLY A 164 12.96 -16.69 0.95
N LYS A 165 12.31 -17.69 0.36
CA LYS A 165 12.91 -19.00 0.11
C LYS A 165 14.04 -18.93 -0.92
N GLU A 166 13.81 -18.21 -2.01
CA GLU A 166 14.76 -18.03 -3.11
C GLU A 166 16.00 -17.24 -2.64
N GLY A 167 15.79 -16.24 -1.77
CA GLY A 167 16.88 -15.46 -1.18
C GLY A 167 17.78 -16.30 -0.28
N MET A 168 17.21 -17.15 0.58
CA MET A 168 17.98 -18.05 1.42
C MET A 168 18.68 -19.15 0.59
N ALA A 169 17.98 -19.75 -0.39
CA ALA A 169 18.57 -20.72 -1.29
C ALA A 169 19.76 -20.11 -2.08
N TRP A 170 19.62 -18.86 -2.55
CA TRP A 170 20.74 -18.18 -3.19
C TRP A 170 21.92 -17.97 -2.23
N PHE A 171 21.67 -17.55 -0.98
CA PHE A 171 22.74 -17.37 0.02
C PHE A 171 23.53 -18.66 0.23
N ASP A 172 22.87 -19.79 0.23
CA ASP A 172 23.51 -21.12 0.39
C ASP A 172 24.41 -21.50 -0.80
N THR A 173 24.22 -20.88 -1.98
CA THR A 173 25.11 -21.07 -3.14
C THR A 173 26.43 -20.32 -3.05
N LEU A 174 26.58 -19.38 -2.12
CA LEU A 174 27.81 -18.60 -1.95
C LEU A 174 28.97 -19.51 -1.49
N PRO A 175 30.22 -19.19 -1.87
CA PRO A 175 31.39 -19.92 -1.39
C PRO A 175 31.43 -19.97 0.15
N PRO A 176 31.84 -21.09 0.76
CA PRO A 176 31.84 -21.25 2.22
C PRO A 176 32.59 -20.14 2.96
N MET A 177 33.69 -19.65 2.39
CA MET A 177 34.45 -18.52 2.97
C MET A 177 33.60 -17.26 3.03
N VAL A 178 32.84 -16.93 1.96
CA VAL A 178 31.97 -15.76 1.90
C VAL A 178 30.83 -15.90 2.92
N ARG A 179 30.19 -17.07 2.99
CA ARG A 179 29.11 -17.35 3.97
C ARG A 179 29.59 -17.18 5.40
N ASN A 180 30.75 -17.76 5.76
CA ASN A 180 31.28 -17.70 7.13
C ASN A 180 31.60 -16.27 7.59
N VAL A 181 32.05 -15.40 6.68
CA VAL A 181 32.27 -13.98 6.99
C VAL A 181 30.95 -13.23 7.04
N SER A 182 30.05 -13.51 6.11
CA SER A 182 28.71 -12.91 6.03
C SER A 182 27.86 -13.18 7.27
N ASP A 183 27.94 -14.35 7.86
CA ASP A 183 27.21 -14.71 9.08
C ASP A 183 27.59 -13.86 10.31
N LYS A 184 28.75 -13.21 10.27
CA LYS A 184 29.24 -12.29 11.32
C LYS A 184 28.90 -10.83 11.03
N ASP A 185 28.49 -10.51 9.82
CA ASP A 185 28.12 -9.16 9.43
C ASP A 185 26.70 -8.84 9.87
N LYS A 186 26.52 -7.72 10.63
CA LYS A 186 25.25 -7.33 11.21
C LYS A 186 24.18 -7.01 10.15
N ARG A 187 24.58 -6.44 9.01
CA ARG A 187 23.66 -6.08 7.93
C ARG A 187 23.17 -7.33 7.22
N VAL A 188 24.07 -8.27 6.92
CA VAL A 188 23.68 -9.57 6.33
C VAL A 188 22.80 -10.37 7.29
N ALA A 189 23.18 -10.41 8.58
CA ALA A 189 22.38 -11.10 9.60
C ALA A 189 20.96 -10.52 9.68
N LEU A 190 20.79 -9.20 9.65
CA LEU A 190 19.47 -8.55 9.64
C LEU A 190 18.69 -8.89 8.37
N ALA A 191 19.31 -8.81 7.19
CA ALA A 191 18.67 -9.16 5.92
C ALA A 191 18.20 -10.63 5.89
N LYS A 192 19.01 -11.57 6.43
CA LYS A 192 18.59 -12.97 6.62
C LYS A 192 17.37 -13.10 7.53
N GLN A 193 17.33 -12.39 8.66
CA GLN A 193 16.16 -12.45 9.57
C GLN A 193 14.89 -11.91 8.89
N ARG A 194 15.00 -10.88 8.04
CA ARG A 194 13.86 -10.41 7.23
C ARG A 194 13.33 -11.47 6.27
N LEU A 195 14.22 -12.24 5.62
CA LEU A 195 13.81 -13.35 4.75
C LEU A 195 13.17 -14.51 5.54
N LEU A 196 13.70 -14.82 6.73
CA LEU A 196 13.11 -15.82 7.62
C LEU A 196 11.71 -15.39 8.10
N LEU A 197 11.53 -14.10 8.40
CA LEU A 197 10.21 -13.54 8.74
C LEU A 197 9.22 -13.74 7.58
N LEU A 198 9.61 -13.45 6.35
CA LEU A 198 8.77 -13.70 5.18
C LEU A 198 8.39 -15.17 5.05
N GLN A 199 9.36 -16.09 5.21
CA GLN A 199 9.09 -17.53 5.15
C GLN A 199 8.12 -17.99 6.23
N ALA A 200 8.28 -17.50 7.47
CA ALA A 200 7.38 -17.81 8.57
C ALA A 200 5.95 -17.30 8.30
N LYS A 201 5.82 -16.08 7.74
CA LYS A 201 4.52 -15.51 7.33
C LYS A 201 3.86 -16.35 6.24
N ASP A 202 4.59 -16.74 5.21
CA ASP A 202 4.07 -17.60 4.13
C ASP A 202 3.61 -18.98 4.66
N ALA A 203 4.33 -19.52 5.63
CA ALA A 203 4.00 -20.78 6.29
C ALA A 203 2.90 -20.66 7.36
N LYS A 204 2.50 -19.43 7.73
CA LYS A 204 1.61 -19.13 8.87
C LYS A 204 2.15 -19.75 10.16
N ASP A 205 3.46 -19.66 10.36
CA ASP A 205 4.17 -20.17 11.53
C ASP A 205 4.34 -19.03 12.56
N ASP A 206 3.39 -18.90 13.46
CA ASP A 206 3.40 -17.85 14.51
C ASP A 206 4.69 -17.88 15.34
N LYS A 207 5.22 -19.07 15.65
CA LYS A 207 6.47 -19.17 16.40
C LYS A 207 7.65 -18.65 15.60
N GLY A 208 7.74 -19.01 14.33
CA GLY A 208 8.74 -18.50 13.41
C GLY A 208 8.65 -16.99 13.22
N ILE A 209 7.42 -16.44 13.14
CA ILE A 209 7.18 -15.00 13.09
C ILE A 209 7.70 -14.32 14.36
N VAL A 210 7.36 -14.82 15.55
CA VAL A 210 7.84 -14.26 16.84
C VAL A 210 9.37 -14.26 16.90
N ASP A 211 9.99 -15.38 16.56
CA ASP A 211 11.46 -15.54 16.63
C ASP A 211 12.17 -14.59 15.64
N ALA A 212 11.70 -14.49 14.40
CA ALA A 212 12.32 -13.65 13.37
C ALA A 212 12.01 -12.16 13.59
N ALA A 213 10.75 -11.79 13.86
CA ALA A 213 10.35 -10.40 14.09
C ALA A 213 11.07 -9.79 15.29
N THR A 214 11.22 -10.52 16.40
CA THR A 214 11.99 -10.05 17.58
C THR A 214 13.42 -9.70 17.19
N LYS A 215 14.09 -10.53 16.39
CA LYS A 215 15.46 -10.28 15.92
C LYS A 215 15.54 -9.10 14.95
N VAL A 216 14.55 -8.97 14.06
CA VAL A 216 14.46 -7.84 13.12
C VAL A 216 14.25 -6.53 13.88
N LEU A 217 13.35 -6.51 14.88
CA LEU A 217 13.05 -5.33 15.70
C LEU A 217 14.24 -4.88 16.57
N ALA A 218 15.15 -5.77 16.90
CA ALA A 218 16.39 -5.42 17.58
C ALA A 218 17.40 -4.65 16.69
N GLY A 219 17.20 -4.70 15.36
CA GLY A 219 18.02 -3.98 14.39
C GLY A 219 17.50 -2.56 14.08
N ASN A 220 18.32 -1.81 13.33
CA ASN A 220 17.89 -0.54 12.75
C ASN A 220 17.14 -0.82 11.44
N ILE A 221 15.82 -0.82 11.49
CA ILE A 221 14.94 -1.12 10.35
C ILE A 221 14.15 0.11 9.86
N GLY A 222 14.41 1.29 10.43
CA GLY A 222 13.80 2.54 9.99
C GLY A 222 12.27 2.47 9.92
N CYS A 223 11.72 2.87 8.78
CA CYS A 223 10.28 2.96 8.55
C CYS A 223 9.56 1.61 8.39
N GLU A 224 10.27 0.49 8.38
CA GLU A 224 9.66 -0.85 8.39
C GLU A 224 9.16 -1.27 9.79
N ARG A 225 9.56 -0.53 10.84
CA ARG A 225 9.27 -0.89 12.25
C ARG A 225 7.79 -1.13 12.54
N PRO A 226 6.83 -0.32 12.06
CA PRO A 226 5.40 -0.58 12.27
C PRO A 226 4.98 -1.93 11.73
N TYR A 227 5.39 -2.28 10.52
CA TYR A 227 4.96 -3.52 9.87
C TYR A 227 5.50 -4.77 10.56
N VAL A 228 6.76 -4.74 10.97
CA VAL A 228 7.39 -5.87 11.69
C VAL A 228 6.81 -6.02 13.09
N LEU A 229 6.49 -4.91 13.77
CA LEU A 229 5.84 -4.96 15.07
C LEU A 229 4.40 -5.45 14.97
N ASP A 230 3.67 -5.06 13.94
CA ASP A 230 2.32 -5.56 13.65
C ASP A 230 2.33 -7.08 13.44
N ASP A 231 3.29 -7.61 12.67
CA ASP A 231 3.50 -9.04 12.52
C ASP A 231 3.73 -9.74 13.87
N LEU A 232 4.55 -9.14 14.76
CA LEU A 232 4.81 -9.68 16.10
C LEU A 232 3.56 -9.64 16.99
N VAL A 233 2.81 -8.52 16.98
CA VAL A 233 1.56 -8.37 17.76
C VAL A 233 0.54 -9.41 17.32
N GLY A 234 0.35 -9.58 16.01
CA GLY A 234 -0.58 -10.56 15.44
C GLY A 234 -0.20 -12.00 15.78
N ALA A 235 1.08 -12.38 15.60
CA ALA A 235 1.55 -13.74 15.90
C ALA A 235 1.48 -14.12 17.39
N THR A 236 1.25 -13.16 18.27
CA THR A 236 1.10 -13.40 19.71
C THR A 236 -0.37 -13.43 20.19
N GLU A 237 -1.35 -13.22 19.31
CA GLU A 237 -2.77 -13.11 19.71
C GLU A 237 -3.33 -14.37 20.39
N SER A 238 -2.89 -15.55 19.96
CA SER A 238 -3.32 -16.84 20.51
C SER A 238 -2.63 -17.23 21.82
N GLN A 239 -1.62 -16.46 22.27
CA GLN A 239 -0.84 -16.77 23.47
C GLN A 239 -1.55 -16.32 24.74
N ALA A 240 -1.20 -16.97 25.88
CA ALA A 240 -1.65 -16.54 27.20
C ALA A 240 -1.20 -15.07 27.48
N ALA A 241 -2.06 -14.29 28.12
CA ALA A 241 -1.87 -12.85 28.32
C ALA A 241 -0.50 -12.47 28.89
N ASP A 242 0.01 -13.21 29.88
CA ASP A 242 1.31 -12.95 30.51
C ASP A 242 2.48 -13.25 29.57
N ALA A 243 2.40 -14.34 28.79
CA ALA A 243 3.41 -14.69 27.79
C ALA A 243 3.44 -13.64 26.67
N ARG A 244 2.27 -13.23 26.18
CA ARG A 244 2.13 -12.16 25.20
C ARG A 244 2.73 -10.86 25.71
N ARG A 245 2.41 -10.46 26.95
CA ARG A 245 2.95 -9.25 27.57
C ARG A 245 4.47 -9.31 27.72
N ALA A 246 5.03 -10.44 28.12
CA ALA A 246 6.48 -10.61 28.26
C ALA A 246 7.23 -10.42 26.92
N LEU A 247 6.64 -10.83 25.79
CA LEU A 247 7.20 -10.65 24.45
C LEU A 247 7.08 -9.21 23.94
N LEU A 248 5.97 -8.54 24.22
CA LEU A 248 5.66 -7.23 23.66
C LEU A 248 6.16 -6.06 24.51
N ALA A 249 6.24 -6.18 25.83
CA ALA A 249 6.66 -5.10 26.73
C ALA A 249 8.05 -4.49 26.38
N PRO A 250 9.06 -5.28 25.98
CA PRO A 250 10.35 -4.73 25.56
C PRO A 250 10.28 -3.81 24.35
N GLN A 251 9.24 -3.94 23.51
CA GLN A 251 9.08 -3.15 22.29
C GLN A 251 8.56 -1.73 22.55
N LYS A 252 7.86 -1.51 23.67
CA LYS A 252 7.16 -0.25 23.96
C LYS A 252 8.08 0.97 23.93
N ALA A 253 9.13 0.98 24.72
CA ALA A 253 10.02 2.13 24.83
C ALA A 253 10.72 2.45 23.49
N ALA A 254 11.15 1.43 22.75
CA ALA A 254 11.75 1.60 21.44
C ALA A 254 10.75 2.15 20.44
N TYR A 255 9.48 1.73 20.51
CA TYR A 255 8.42 2.21 19.63
C TYR A 255 7.99 3.65 19.97
N ASP A 256 7.89 3.99 21.25
CA ASP A 256 7.64 5.36 21.72
C ASP A 256 8.71 6.33 21.17
N THR A 257 9.98 5.91 21.24
CA THR A 257 11.10 6.67 20.66
C THR A 257 10.97 6.81 19.15
N TYR A 258 10.61 5.72 18.44
CA TYR A 258 10.38 5.75 17.00
C TYR A 258 9.27 6.75 16.62
N LEU A 259 8.14 6.71 17.31
CA LEU A 259 7.05 7.67 17.07
C LEU A 259 7.50 9.12 17.27
N ALA A 260 8.22 9.39 18.35
CA ALA A 260 8.67 10.74 18.70
C ALA A 260 9.70 11.30 17.72
N THR A 261 10.61 10.45 17.20
CA THR A 261 11.76 10.90 16.40
C THR A 261 11.62 10.70 14.90
N GLN A 262 10.76 9.76 14.45
CA GLN A 262 10.64 9.42 13.03
C GLN A 262 9.29 9.78 12.43
N VAL A 263 8.23 9.90 13.25
CA VAL A 263 6.85 10.08 12.78
C VAL A 263 6.26 11.42 13.21
N PHE A 264 6.26 11.72 14.50
CA PHE A 264 5.64 12.93 15.06
C PHE A 264 6.61 14.11 15.13
N THR A 265 7.30 14.37 14.05
CA THR A 265 8.22 15.50 13.92
C THR A 265 7.71 16.47 12.83
N PRO A 266 8.17 17.72 12.82
CA PRO A 266 7.81 18.66 11.75
C PRO A 266 8.23 18.17 10.35
N SER A 267 9.32 17.40 10.25
CA SER A 267 9.80 16.77 9.02
C SER A 267 10.01 15.28 9.27
N PRO A 268 8.97 14.46 9.18
CA PRO A 268 9.05 13.05 9.49
C PRO A 268 9.93 12.29 8.48
N ALA A 269 10.83 11.47 9.01
CA ALA A 269 11.63 10.58 8.18
C ALA A 269 10.81 9.41 7.61
N CYS A 270 9.71 9.05 8.29
CA CYS A 270 8.79 8.00 7.88
C CYS A 270 7.41 8.61 7.55
N ALA A 271 6.97 8.39 6.31
CA ALA A 271 5.74 9.01 5.80
C ALA A 271 4.48 8.31 6.30
N ASP A 272 4.51 6.98 6.51
CA ASP A 272 3.35 6.20 6.93
C ASP A 272 3.00 6.42 8.41
N GLN A 273 2.37 7.56 8.68
CA GLN A 273 1.84 7.89 10.00
C GLN A 273 0.71 6.97 10.41
N ARG A 274 -0.10 6.49 9.44
CA ARG A 274 -1.25 5.64 9.71
C ARG A 274 -0.84 4.32 10.35
N SER A 275 0.03 3.56 9.69
CA SER A 275 0.52 2.29 10.24
C SER A 275 1.24 2.49 11.55
N ALA A 276 2.05 3.56 11.67
CA ALA A 276 2.74 3.86 12.91
C ALA A 276 1.80 4.08 14.11
N VAL A 277 0.72 4.84 13.92
CA VAL A 277 -0.27 5.12 14.99
C VAL A 277 -1.10 3.89 15.31
N LEU A 278 -1.55 3.13 14.29
CA LEU A 278 -2.39 1.95 14.52
C LEU A 278 -1.60 0.83 15.20
N THR A 279 -0.37 0.56 14.77
CA THR A 279 0.49 -0.45 15.41
C THR A 279 0.83 -0.07 16.86
N ALA A 280 1.01 1.23 17.16
CA ALA A 280 1.15 1.69 18.55
C ALA A 280 -0.10 1.38 19.38
N ALA A 281 -1.29 1.69 18.82
CA ALA A 281 -2.55 1.41 19.50
C ALA A 281 -2.73 -0.09 19.76
N ASP A 282 -2.38 -0.95 18.80
CA ASP A 282 -2.45 -2.40 18.94
C ASP A 282 -1.44 -2.94 19.96
N LEU A 283 -0.21 -2.41 19.97
CA LEU A 283 0.80 -2.73 20.99
C LEU A 283 0.31 -2.36 22.39
N TYR A 284 -0.21 -1.12 22.58
CA TYR A 284 -0.67 -0.66 23.88
C TYR A 284 -1.89 -1.45 24.35
N ALA A 285 -2.84 -1.74 23.46
CA ALA A 285 -3.97 -2.61 23.78
C ALA A 285 -3.52 -4.01 24.20
N ALA A 286 -2.55 -4.60 23.51
CA ALA A 286 -1.98 -5.91 23.84
C ALA A 286 -1.25 -5.93 25.22
N LEU A 287 -0.72 -4.78 25.62
CA LEU A 287 -0.10 -4.59 26.94
C LEU A 287 -1.09 -4.23 28.05
N GLY A 288 -2.36 -3.94 27.71
CA GLY A 288 -3.36 -3.42 28.65
C GLY A 288 -3.16 -1.94 29.00
N ASP A 289 -2.36 -1.20 28.22
CA ASP A 289 -2.11 0.24 28.38
C ASP A 289 -3.20 1.07 27.65
N THR A 290 -4.41 1.08 28.20
CA THR A 290 -5.54 1.82 27.64
C THR A 290 -5.27 3.33 27.56
N ALA A 291 -4.50 3.88 28.49
CA ALA A 291 -4.15 5.30 28.49
C ALA A 291 -3.22 5.62 27.31
N GLY A 292 -2.21 4.79 27.07
CA GLY A 292 -1.30 4.90 25.91
C GLY A 292 -2.04 4.74 24.59
N GLU A 293 -2.92 3.75 24.46
CA GLU A 293 -3.76 3.56 23.28
C GLU A 293 -4.60 4.82 22.98
N THR A 294 -5.30 5.33 23.98
CA THR A 294 -6.12 6.55 23.83
C THR A 294 -5.27 7.76 23.43
N ALA A 295 -4.11 7.92 24.07
CA ALA A 295 -3.24 9.06 23.82
C ALA A 295 -2.66 9.07 22.39
N VAL A 296 -2.21 7.93 21.88
CA VAL A 296 -1.64 7.85 20.52
C VAL A 296 -2.71 8.07 19.44
N LEU A 297 -3.91 7.50 19.62
CA LEU A 297 -5.03 7.72 18.71
C LEU A 297 -5.47 9.18 18.70
N ARG A 298 -5.60 9.81 19.88
CA ARG A 298 -5.92 11.23 20.00
C ARG A 298 -4.87 12.08 19.29
N LYS A 299 -3.58 11.80 19.49
CA LYS A 299 -2.51 12.52 18.80
C LYS A 299 -2.61 12.42 17.28
N GLY A 300 -2.91 11.22 16.75
CA GLY A 300 -3.14 11.03 15.32
C GLY A 300 -4.35 11.83 14.79
N ILE A 301 -5.46 11.82 15.55
CA ILE A 301 -6.69 12.57 15.23
C ILE A 301 -6.40 14.07 15.22
N ASP A 302 -5.79 14.60 16.28
CA ASP A 302 -5.54 16.04 16.45
C ASP A 302 -4.60 16.58 15.37
N LEU A 303 -3.50 15.86 15.08
CA LEU A 303 -2.58 16.22 14.00
C LEU A 303 -3.24 16.18 12.61
N SER A 304 -4.12 15.19 12.36
CA SER A 304 -4.83 15.12 11.09
C SER A 304 -5.78 16.31 10.93
N ARG A 305 -6.52 16.68 11.98
CA ARG A 305 -7.42 17.84 11.98
C ARG A 305 -6.67 19.16 11.83
N GLU A 306 -5.58 19.31 12.58
CA GLU A 306 -4.73 20.49 12.49
C GLU A 306 -4.25 20.72 11.06
N LYS A 307 -3.68 19.70 10.41
CA LYS A 307 -3.15 19.81 9.05
C LYS A 307 -4.23 19.98 7.97
N LEU A 308 -5.41 19.40 8.16
CA LEU A 308 -6.52 19.54 7.22
C LEU A 308 -7.20 20.90 7.27
N HIS A 309 -7.06 21.66 8.39
CA HIS A 309 -7.69 22.97 8.58
C HIS A 309 -9.19 23.01 8.21
N GLY A 310 -9.89 21.90 8.36
CA GLY A 310 -11.30 21.72 7.99
C GLY A 310 -11.56 21.43 6.51
N ASP A 311 -10.57 21.46 5.64
CA ASP A 311 -10.69 21.09 4.23
C ASP A 311 -10.17 19.68 3.98
N LEU A 312 -11.10 18.72 3.88
CA LEU A 312 -10.75 17.32 3.61
C LEU A 312 -10.06 17.12 2.25
N LYS A 313 -10.32 18.01 1.28
CA LYS A 313 -9.74 17.90 -0.08
C LYS A 313 -8.29 18.39 -0.13
N SER A 314 -7.83 19.11 0.88
CA SER A 314 -6.44 19.57 0.96
C SER A 314 -5.44 18.41 1.05
N ASP A 315 -5.83 17.32 1.72
CA ASP A 315 -5.01 16.11 1.83
C ASP A 315 -5.87 14.86 2.05
N ARG A 316 -6.08 14.10 0.97
CA ARG A 316 -6.90 12.88 1.00
C ARG A 316 -6.31 11.78 1.90
N ASN A 317 -4.99 11.68 1.99
CA ASN A 317 -4.33 10.71 2.87
C ASN A 317 -4.64 11.01 4.33
N LEU A 318 -4.49 12.27 4.76
CA LEU A 318 -4.82 12.68 6.12
C LEU A 318 -6.31 12.54 6.44
N ALA A 319 -7.20 12.86 5.49
CA ALA A 319 -8.64 12.69 5.65
C ALA A 319 -9.02 11.22 5.88
N ASP A 320 -8.39 10.29 5.13
CA ASP A 320 -8.61 8.86 5.33
C ASP A 320 -7.93 8.32 6.60
N ASN A 321 -6.77 8.85 7.00
CA ASN A 321 -6.12 8.54 8.27
C ASN A 321 -6.99 8.95 9.46
N LEU A 322 -7.57 10.16 9.43
CA LEU A 322 -8.51 10.63 10.45
C LEU A 322 -9.69 9.65 10.60
N ARG A 323 -10.27 9.21 9.47
CA ARG A 323 -11.36 8.22 9.48
C ARG A 323 -10.95 6.93 10.21
N VAL A 324 -9.76 6.40 9.91
CA VAL A 324 -9.31 5.13 10.50
C VAL A 324 -9.00 5.28 12.00
N TYR A 325 -8.43 6.40 12.41
CA TYR A 325 -8.21 6.67 13.83
C TYR A 325 -9.52 6.78 14.62
N LEU A 326 -10.56 7.43 14.04
CA LEU A 326 -11.88 7.50 14.64
C LEU A 326 -12.55 6.12 14.73
N VAL A 327 -12.36 5.25 13.72
CA VAL A 327 -12.82 3.85 13.77
C VAL A 327 -12.17 3.12 14.96
N ARG A 328 -10.84 3.22 15.07
CA ARG A 328 -10.08 2.54 16.13
C ARG A 328 -10.39 3.09 17.52
N ALA A 329 -10.64 4.40 17.63
CA ALA A 329 -11.05 5.07 18.85
C ALA A 329 -12.54 4.84 19.21
N LYS A 330 -13.31 4.16 18.36
CA LYS A 330 -14.78 3.94 18.51
C LYS A 330 -15.57 5.25 18.65
N ALA A 331 -15.10 6.34 18.04
CA ALA A 331 -15.72 7.67 18.07
C ALA A 331 -16.86 7.73 17.05
N THR A 332 -17.95 7.01 17.30
CA THR A 332 -19.01 6.67 16.32
C THR A 332 -19.67 7.90 15.71
N ASP A 333 -20.03 8.91 16.48
CA ASP A 333 -20.76 10.09 15.99
C ASP A 333 -19.89 10.99 15.11
N GLU A 334 -18.63 11.17 15.51
CA GLU A 334 -17.65 11.94 14.74
C GLU A 334 -17.30 11.20 13.44
N LEU A 335 -17.17 9.87 13.52
CA LEU A 335 -16.93 9.02 12.35
C LEU A 335 -18.07 9.09 11.35
N ASP A 336 -19.32 9.02 11.81
CA ASP A 336 -20.51 9.10 10.96
C ASP A 336 -20.57 10.45 10.21
N THR A 337 -20.29 11.54 10.92
CA THR A 337 -20.19 12.88 10.35
C THR A 337 -19.09 12.96 9.30
N LEU A 338 -17.88 12.48 9.64
CA LEU A 338 -16.73 12.52 8.73
C LEU A 338 -16.98 11.67 7.48
N GLU A 339 -17.54 10.45 7.61
CA GLU A 339 -17.80 9.58 6.45
C GLU A 339 -18.77 10.22 5.47
N LYS A 340 -19.81 10.91 5.94
CA LYS A 340 -20.74 11.67 5.07
C LYS A 340 -20.02 12.85 4.38
N GLN A 341 -19.11 13.53 5.07
CA GLN A 341 -18.29 14.58 4.47
C GLN A 341 -17.33 14.03 3.41
N LEU A 342 -16.72 12.84 3.65
CA LEU A 342 -15.84 12.17 2.68
C LEU A 342 -16.62 11.76 1.42
N ILE A 343 -17.85 11.25 1.57
CA ILE A 343 -18.74 10.94 0.44
C ILE A 343 -19.05 12.21 -0.38
N ALA A 344 -19.34 13.33 0.30
CA ALA A 344 -19.61 14.60 -0.36
C ALA A 344 -18.36 15.20 -1.03
N ALA A 345 -17.19 15.02 -0.44
CA ALA A 345 -15.92 15.49 -0.99
C ALA A 345 -15.51 14.74 -2.25
N TRP A 346 -15.76 13.42 -2.31
CA TRP A 346 -15.43 12.55 -3.45
C TRP A 346 -16.66 11.75 -3.95
N PRO A 347 -17.67 12.42 -4.55
CA PRO A 347 -18.93 11.80 -4.90
C PRO A 347 -18.79 10.75 -6.03
N ASP A 348 -17.72 10.85 -6.82
CA ASP A 348 -17.43 9.91 -7.90
C ASP A 348 -16.66 8.67 -7.47
N ASP A 349 -16.19 8.64 -6.22
CA ASP A 349 -15.45 7.51 -5.67
C ASP A 349 -16.41 6.56 -4.93
N TYR A 350 -16.40 5.29 -5.30
CA TYR A 350 -17.20 4.26 -4.64
C TYR A 350 -16.72 3.93 -3.22
N VAL A 351 -15.44 4.16 -2.91
CA VAL A 351 -14.76 3.67 -1.71
C VAL A 351 -15.43 4.21 -0.43
N TYR A 352 -15.75 5.50 -0.38
CA TYR A 352 -16.36 6.09 0.81
C TYR A 352 -17.80 5.65 1.01
N ASN A 353 -18.59 5.56 -0.07
CA ASN A 353 -19.92 4.97 0.00
C ASN A 353 -19.88 3.51 0.48
N TYR A 354 -18.95 2.71 -0.05
CA TYR A 354 -18.75 1.33 0.36
C TYR A 354 -18.36 1.22 1.85
N ARG A 355 -17.39 2.00 2.32
CA ARG A 355 -16.91 1.96 3.70
C ARG A 355 -18.01 2.34 4.69
N HIS A 356 -18.75 3.40 4.41
CA HIS A 356 -19.87 3.85 5.25
C HIS A 356 -21.01 2.82 5.27
N GLY A 357 -21.46 2.37 4.10
CA GLY A 357 -22.51 1.35 3.98
C GLY A 357 -22.14 0.03 4.65
N ARG A 358 -20.89 -0.42 4.49
CA ARG A 358 -20.35 -1.60 5.15
C ARG A 358 -20.42 -1.46 6.68
N ARG A 359 -19.94 -0.36 7.24
CA ARG A 359 -19.95 -0.10 8.68
C ARG A 359 -21.38 -0.12 9.24
N LEU A 360 -22.33 0.48 8.56
CA LEU A 360 -23.74 0.47 8.97
C LEU A 360 -24.30 -0.95 8.98
N VAL A 361 -24.04 -1.77 7.95
CA VAL A 361 -24.48 -3.16 7.88
C VAL A 361 -23.84 -4.01 8.99
N GLU A 362 -22.54 -3.86 9.22
CA GLU A 362 -21.83 -4.55 10.30
C GLU A 362 -22.34 -4.14 11.70
N GLY A 363 -22.82 -2.90 11.85
CA GLY A 363 -23.47 -2.38 13.03
C GLY A 363 -24.96 -2.73 13.17
N GLY A 364 -25.52 -3.64 12.34
CA GLY A 364 -26.91 -4.04 12.37
C GLY A 364 -27.91 -3.07 11.73
N LYS A 365 -27.42 -2.00 11.08
CA LYS A 365 -28.23 -0.96 10.43
C LYS A 365 -28.35 -1.19 8.91
N ALA A 366 -28.78 -2.40 8.53
CA ALA A 366 -28.81 -2.83 7.14
C ALA A 366 -29.67 -1.92 6.25
N ALA A 367 -30.82 -1.43 6.74
CA ALA A 367 -31.70 -0.54 6.02
C ALA A 367 -31.05 0.83 5.70
N GLU A 368 -30.26 1.35 6.63
CA GLU A 368 -29.50 2.61 6.45
C GLU A 368 -28.28 2.40 5.54
N GLY A 369 -27.61 1.23 5.64
CA GLY A 369 -26.38 0.94 4.90
C GLY A 369 -26.59 0.58 3.42
N LEU A 370 -27.73 -0.05 3.09
CA LEU A 370 -28.01 -0.55 1.73
C LEU A 370 -27.95 0.55 0.65
N PRO A 371 -28.54 1.74 0.81
CA PRO A 371 -28.46 2.80 -0.20
C PRO A 371 -27.02 3.22 -0.54
N TYR A 372 -26.12 3.27 0.43
CA TYR A 372 -24.71 3.57 0.21
C TYR A 372 -24.00 2.46 -0.57
N LEU A 373 -24.31 1.20 -0.26
CA LEU A 373 -23.76 0.05 -1.00
C LEU A 373 -24.28 0.00 -2.44
N GLU A 374 -25.55 0.38 -2.68
CA GLU A 374 -26.12 0.51 -4.01
C GLU A 374 -25.45 1.65 -4.79
N ALA A 375 -25.15 2.78 -4.15
CA ALA A 375 -24.39 3.86 -4.75
C ALA A 375 -22.95 3.43 -5.10
N ALA A 376 -22.28 2.71 -4.21
CA ALA A 376 -20.95 2.15 -4.45
C ALA A 376 -20.93 1.16 -5.62
N ALA A 377 -21.93 0.27 -5.71
CA ALA A 377 -22.00 -0.75 -6.74
C ALA A 377 -22.11 -0.19 -8.17
N LYS A 378 -22.63 1.03 -8.34
CA LYS A 378 -22.72 1.70 -9.65
C LYS A 378 -21.35 2.05 -10.23
N LYS A 379 -20.33 2.20 -9.38
CA LYS A 379 -18.99 2.67 -9.75
C LYS A 379 -17.87 1.67 -9.44
N ALA A 380 -18.13 0.68 -8.60
CA ALA A 380 -17.17 -0.38 -8.28
C ALA A 380 -16.92 -1.28 -9.50
N TYR A 381 -15.69 -1.75 -9.65
CA TYR A 381 -15.23 -2.58 -10.75
C TYR A 381 -14.26 -3.67 -10.25
N GLY A 382 -14.02 -4.68 -11.07
CA GLY A 382 -13.09 -5.76 -10.79
C GLY A 382 -13.43 -6.49 -9.47
N ALA A 383 -12.42 -6.88 -8.72
CA ALA A 383 -12.59 -7.56 -7.43
C ALA A 383 -13.41 -6.73 -6.42
N ASN A 384 -13.37 -5.40 -6.50
CA ASN A 384 -14.12 -4.53 -5.59
C ASN A 384 -15.61 -4.55 -5.85
N ARG A 385 -16.06 -4.77 -7.10
CA ARG A 385 -17.49 -4.99 -7.37
C ARG A 385 -18.01 -6.19 -6.62
N ILE A 386 -17.23 -7.28 -6.55
CA ILE A 386 -17.58 -8.50 -5.80
C ILE A 386 -17.64 -8.19 -4.31
N THR A 387 -16.68 -7.43 -3.80
CA THR A 387 -16.63 -7.03 -2.40
C THR A 387 -17.85 -6.18 -2.01
N VAL A 388 -18.22 -5.19 -2.82
CA VAL A 388 -19.42 -4.38 -2.61
C VAL A 388 -20.69 -5.25 -2.67
N ALA A 389 -20.78 -6.14 -3.66
CA ALA A 389 -21.91 -7.07 -3.81
C ALA A 389 -22.07 -7.98 -2.58
N THR A 390 -20.98 -8.44 -1.98
CA THR A 390 -21.02 -9.26 -0.76
C THR A 390 -21.74 -8.53 0.38
N TYR A 391 -21.46 -7.23 0.59
CA TYR A 391 -22.13 -6.44 1.62
C TYR A 391 -23.57 -6.06 1.22
N GLN A 392 -23.87 -5.86 -0.08
CA GLN A 392 -25.25 -5.72 -0.55
C GLN A 392 -26.07 -6.98 -0.24
N VAL A 393 -25.53 -8.16 -0.54
CA VAL A 393 -26.18 -9.45 -0.23
C VAL A 393 -26.41 -9.58 1.28
N LYS A 394 -25.41 -9.26 2.11
CA LYS A 394 -25.56 -9.28 3.57
C LYS A 394 -26.67 -8.34 4.04
N ALA A 395 -26.72 -7.11 3.53
CA ALA A 395 -27.76 -6.14 3.87
C ALA A 395 -29.15 -6.61 3.42
N LEU A 396 -29.30 -7.07 2.18
CA LEU A 396 -30.56 -7.54 1.61
C LEU A 396 -31.13 -8.74 2.37
N ARG A 397 -30.28 -9.69 2.76
CA ARG A 397 -30.69 -10.85 3.56
C ARG A 397 -31.13 -10.45 4.96
N ALA A 398 -30.40 -9.53 5.62
CA ALA A 398 -30.81 -8.98 6.92
C ALA A 398 -32.18 -8.27 6.86
N LEU A 399 -32.58 -7.80 5.67
CA LEU A 399 -33.88 -7.18 5.38
C LEU A 399 -34.91 -8.16 4.81
N SER A 400 -34.65 -9.47 4.81
CA SER A 400 -35.49 -10.51 4.22
C SER A 400 -35.79 -10.31 2.72
N ARG A 401 -34.90 -9.67 1.97
CA ARG A 401 -34.97 -9.38 0.53
C ARG A 401 -34.18 -10.39 -0.30
N ASP A 402 -34.37 -11.69 -0.09
CA ASP A 402 -33.59 -12.77 -0.71
C ASP A 402 -33.66 -12.78 -2.25
N ALA A 403 -34.82 -12.41 -2.80
CA ALA A 403 -34.97 -12.30 -4.26
C ALA A 403 -34.04 -11.23 -4.86
N ASP A 404 -33.85 -10.11 -4.18
CA ASP A 404 -32.95 -9.04 -4.62
C ASP A 404 -31.49 -9.43 -4.39
N ALA A 405 -31.17 -10.13 -3.30
CA ALA A 405 -29.84 -10.68 -3.07
C ALA A 405 -29.41 -11.62 -4.22
N LYS A 406 -30.29 -12.52 -4.66
CA LYS A 406 -30.04 -13.40 -5.82
C LYS A 406 -29.79 -12.62 -7.11
N LYS A 407 -30.52 -11.51 -7.35
CA LYS A 407 -30.27 -10.63 -8.52
C LYS A 407 -28.86 -9.99 -8.46
N VAL A 408 -28.44 -9.50 -7.30
CA VAL A 408 -27.10 -8.92 -7.11
C VAL A 408 -26.02 -9.96 -7.42
N VAL A 409 -26.16 -11.19 -6.88
CA VAL A 409 -25.19 -12.27 -7.15
C VAL A 409 -25.15 -12.62 -8.62
N ALA A 410 -26.30 -12.77 -9.28
CA ALA A 410 -26.36 -13.12 -10.70
C ALA A 410 -25.69 -12.04 -11.58
N ALA A 411 -26.01 -10.76 -11.34
CA ALA A 411 -25.44 -9.65 -12.08
C ALA A 411 -23.90 -9.55 -11.88
N THR A 412 -23.43 -9.73 -10.65
CA THR A 412 -21.99 -9.70 -10.33
C THR A 412 -21.26 -10.89 -10.93
N THR A 413 -21.87 -12.09 -10.92
CA THR A 413 -21.33 -13.29 -11.55
C THR A 413 -21.16 -13.10 -13.06
N ALA A 414 -22.17 -12.52 -13.72
CA ALA A 414 -22.11 -12.24 -15.15
C ALA A 414 -21.00 -11.25 -15.52
N ALA A 415 -20.80 -10.24 -14.69
CA ALA A 415 -19.80 -9.19 -14.93
C ALA A 415 -18.35 -9.63 -14.63
N GLU A 416 -18.12 -10.33 -13.52
CA GLU A 416 -16.79 -10.54 -12.97
C GLU A 416 -16.38 -12.02 -12.89
N GLY A 417 -17.29 -12.97 -13.14
CA GLY A 417 -17.04 -14.39 -12.91
C GLY A 417 -15.91 -14.98 -13.74
N LYS A 418 -15.67 -14.47 -14.95
CA LYS A 418 -14.56 -14.90 -15.80
C LYS A 418 -13.20 -14.46 -15.24
N ALA A 419 -13.12 -13.24 -14.70
CA ALA A 419 -11.88 -12.65 -14.21
C ALA A 419 -11.55 -13.06 -12.76
N PHE A 420 -12.58 -13.31 -11.94
CA PHE A 420 -12.44 -13.57 -10.50
C PHE A 420 -13.30 -14.77 -10.05
N PRO A 421 -13.06 -15.98 -10.60
CA PRO A 421 -13.95 -17.13 -10.37
C PRO A 421 -14.05 -17.55 -8.88
N GLU A 422 -12.95 -17.53 -8.15
CA GLU A 422 -12.93 -17.92 -6.74
C GLU A 422 -13.68 -16.95 -5.84
N GLN A 423 -13.54 -15.64 -6.09
CA GLN A 423 -14.26 -14.62 -5.32
C GLN A 423 -15.75 -14.68 -5.60
N VAL A 424 -16.14 -14.87 -6.86
CA VAL A 424 -17.54 -15.01 -7.26
C VAL A 424 -18.15 -16.28 -6.66
N LYS A 425 -17.42 -17.40 -6.61
CA LYS A 425 -17.87 -18.60 -5.92
C LYS A 425 -18.19 -18.33 -4.44
N LYS A 426 -17.32 -17.62 -3.71
CA LYS A 426 -17.60 -17.21 -2.32
C LYS A 426 -18.83 -16.30 -2.19
N LEU A 427 -19.02 -15.40 -3.15
CA LEU A 427 -20.23 -14.56 -3.19
C LEU A 427 -21.49 -15.42 -3.38
N GLN A 428 -21.46 -16.43 -4.27
CA GLN A 428 -22.58 -17.36 -4.47
C GLN A 428 -22.88 -18.17 -3.21
N GLU A 429 -21.84 -18.65 -2.52
CA GLU A 429 -21.97 -19.39 -1.25
C GLU A 429 -22.62 -18.53 -0.15
N SER A 430 -22.45 -17.20 -0.17
CA SER A 430 -23.07 -16.28 0.78
C SER A 430 -24.59 -16.24 0.75
N LEU A 431 -25.22 -16.77 -0.32
CA LEU A 431 -26.67 -16.93 -0.39
C LEU A 431 -27.20 -18.09 0.48
N THR A 432 -26.37 -19.08 0.77
CA THR A 432 -26.76 -20.32 1.48
C THR A 432 -26.27 -20.37 2.92
N THR A 433 -25.23 -19.62 3.28
CA THR A 433 -24.73 -19.53 4.66
C THR A 433 -25.73 -18.80 5.54
N ALA A 434 -26.05 -19.35 6.70
CA ALA A 434 -26.86 -18.68 7.72
C ALA A 434 -26.22 -17.34 8.11
N SER A 435 -27.04 -16.32 8.23
CA SER A 435 -26.64 -14.93 8.57
C SER A 435 -26.15 -14.86 10.01
#